data_c5ef92a2666cdf2cc2a635d4fa276659
#
_entry.id   c5ef92a2666cdf2cc2a635d4fa276659
#
_cell.length_a   1.000
_cell.length_b   1.000
_cell.length_c   1.000
_cell.angle_alpha   90.00
_cell.angle_beta   90.00
_cell.angle_gamma   90.00
#
_symmetry.space_group_name_H-M   'P 1'
#
loop_
_entity.id
_entity.type
_entity.pdbx_description
1 polymer ?
#
loop_
_entity_poly.entity_id
_entity_poly.type
_entity_poly.pdbx_seq_one_letter_code
_entity_poly.pdbx_strand_id
1 'polypeptide(L)'
;MIISSLAFHYVESFGELAEKIARWLVPGGELVFTVEHPVFTASGSQDWHYDQEGGIMHFPVDRYFAEGQRNTVFLGEQVVKYHRTLTSYLNALLQSGFAITGVVEPTPSEELLRTVEGMENELRRPMMLIISARKP
;
A
#
# COMPACT_ATOMS: atom_id res chain seq x y z
N MET A 1 12.35 -4.68 16.75
CA MET A 1 11.74 -4.05 15.56
C MET A 1 11.32 -5.12 14.58
N ILE A 2 10.17 -4.93 13.92
CA ILE A 2 9.70 -5.76 12.80
C ILE A 2 9.62 -4.85 11.57
N ILE A 3 10.19 -5.30 10.47
CA ILE A 3 10.16 -4.61 9.18
C ILE A 3 9.54 -5.53 8.14
N SER A 4 8.62 -5.01 7.33
CA SER A 4 8.02 -5.72 6.20
C SER A 4 7.98 -4.83 4.98
N SER A 5 8.40 -5.34 3.83
CA SER A 5 8.40 -4.60 2.57
C SER A 5 7.52 -5.29 1.55
N LEU A 6 6.45 -4.60 1.12
CA LEU A 6 5.55 -5.00 0.03
C LEU A 6 5.00 -6.43 0.18
N ALA A 7 4.65 -6.84 1.39
CA ALA A 7 4.16 -8.19 1.70
C ALA A 7 2.74 -8.22 2.28
N PHE A 8 2.34 -7.25 3.07
CA PHE A 8 1.09 -7.35 3.83
C PHE A 8 -0.19 -7.21 2.98
N HIS A 9 -0.09 -6.66 1.78
CA HIS A 9 -1.22 -6.65 0.84
C HIS A 9 -1.52 -8.03 0.21
N TYR A 10 -0.66 -9.01 0.43
CA TYR A 10 -0.94 -10.42 0.09
C TYR A 10 -1.63 -11.18 1.23
N VAL A 11 -1.75 -10.59 2.41
CA VAL A 11 -2.38 -11.23 3.58
C VAL A 11 -3.87 -10.90 3.61
N GLU A 12 -4.71 -11.92 3.72
CA GLU A 12 -6.17 -11.77 3.73
C GLU A 12 -6.67 -10.99 4.94
N SER A 13 -6.20 -11.28 6.14
CA SER A 13 -6.60 -10.59 7.37
C SER A 13 -5.43 -9.79 7.95
N PHE A 14 -5.35 -8.51 7.59
CA PHE A 14 -4.34 -7.61 8.18
C PHE A 14 -4.59 -7.34 9.66
N GLY A 15 -5.86 -7.29 10.09
CA GLY A 15 -6.21 -7.11 11.50
C GLY A 15 -5.64 -8.22 12.39
N GLU A 16 -5.85 -9.49 12.01
CA GLU A 16 -5.28 -10.63 12.73
C GLU A 16 -3.75 -10.61 12.74
N LEU A 17 -3.14 -10.20 11.63
CA LEU A 17 -1.69 -10.07 11.54
C LEU A 17 -1.19 -8.96 12.48
N ALA A 18 -1.84 -7.80 12.52
CA ALA A 18 -1.50 -6.69 13.41
C ALA A 18 -1.56 -7.12 14.88
N GLU A 19 -2.61 -7.87 15.28
CA GLU A 19 -2.72 -8.43 16.62
C GLU A 19 -1.60 -9.42 16.95
N LYS A 20 -1.23 -10.29 16.02
CA LYS A 20 -0.09 -11.22 16.17
C LYS A 20 1.23 -10.46 16.36
N ILE A 21 1.47 -9.47 15.52
CA ILE A 21 2.67 -8.63 15.62
C ILE A 21 2.71 -7.88 16.95
N ALA A 22 1.57 -7.37 17.43
CA ALA A 22 1.47 -6.71 18.73
C ALA A 22 1.85 -7.66 19.89
N ARG A 23 1.49 -8.94 19.79
CA ARG A 23 1.89 -9.95 20.78
C ARG A 23 3.38 -10.30 20.73
N TRP A 24 3.98 -10.30 19.53
CA TRP A 24 5.40 -10.65 19.36
C TRP A 24 6.35 -9.53 19.77
N LEU A 25 5.94 -8.27 19.64
CA LEU A 25 6.74 -7.14 20.03
C LEU A 25 6.73 -6.93 21.55
N VAL A 26 7.89 -6.58 22.08
CA VAL A 26 8.02 -6.08 23.45
C VAL A 26 7.48 -4.65 23.56
N PRO A 27 7.11 -4.17 24.76
CA PRO A 27 6.81 -2.75 24.96
C PRO A 27 7.95 -1.86 24.42
N GLY A 28 7.61 -0.77 23.73
CA GLY A 28 8.56 0.09 23.03
C GLY A 28 9.02 -0.46 21.65
N GLY A 29 8.66 -1.69 21.31
CA GLY A 29 9.00 -2.29 20.02
C GLY A 29 8.30 -1.59 18.85
N GLU A 30 8.96 -1.58 17.70
CA GLU A 30 8.51 -0.85 16.51
C GLU A 30 8.17 -1.80 15.37
N LEU A 31 7.12 -1.43 14.62
CA LEU A 31 6.73 -2.02 13.36
C LEU A 31 6.86 -0.96 12.27
N VAL A 32 7.57 -1.28 11.18
CA VAL A 32 7.61 -0.45 9.97
C VAL A 32 7.29 -1.35 8.78
N PHE A 33 6.34 -0.93 7.96
CA PHE A 33 6.02 -1.70 6.77
C PHE A 33 5.65 -0.83 5.58
N THR A 34 5.86 -1.38 4.39
CA THR A 34 5.38 -0.83 3.13
C THR A 34 4.36 -1.76 2.50
N VAL A 35 3.33 -1.18 1.94
CA VAL A 35 2.30 -1.87 1.15
C VAL A 35 2.01 -1.08 -0.12
N GLU A 36 1.41 -1.71 -1.10
CA GLU A 36 0.80 -0.98 -2.19
C GLU A 36 -0.32 -0.08 -1.64
N HIS A 37 -0.36 1.16 -2.09
CA HIS A 37 -1.32 2.14 -1.60
C HIS A 37 -2.77 1.72 -1.94
N PRO A 38 -3.74 2.00 -1.08
CA PRO A 38 -5.15 1.70 -1.36
C PRO A 38 -5.68 2.29 -2.67
N VAL A 39 -5.23 3.47 -3.07
CA VAL A 39 -5.54 4.05 -4.39
C VAL A 39 -5.04 3.15 -5.52
N PHE A 40 -3.88 2.54 -5.36
CA PHE A 40 -3.27 1.67 -6.36
C PHE A 40 -3.96 0.29 -6.44
N THR A 41 -4.43 -0.25 -5.32
CA THR A 41 -5.05 -1.60 -5.28
C THR A 41 -6.55 -1.59 -5.56
N ALA A 42 -7.23 -0.46 -5.50
CA ALA A 42 -8.69 -0.39 -5.50
C ALA A 42 -9.34 -1.05 -6.74
N SER A 43 -8.91 -0.70 -7.94
CA SER A 43 -9.51 -1.18 -9.19
C SER A 43 -9.07 -2.58 -9.61
N GLY A 44 -8.02 -3.11 -9.04
CA GLY A 44 -7.49 -4.45 -9.36
C GLY A 44 -6.60 -4.51 -10.60
N SER A 45 -6.88 -3.76 -11.66
CA SER A 45 -6.04 -3.73 -12.87
C SER A 45 -4.64 -3.17 -12.63
N GLN A 46 -4.53 -2.23 -11.69
CA GLN A 46 -3.29 -1.56 -11.31
C GLN A 46 -2.57 -0.90 -12.49
N ASP A 47 -3.34 -0.48 -13.49
CA ASP A 47 -2.83 0.12 -14.72
C ASP A 47 -3.51 1.45 -15.00
N TRP A 48 -2.87 2.24 -15.84
CA TRP A 48 -3.37 3.51 -16.34
C TRP A 48 -4.52 3.30 -17.32
N HIS A 49 -5.39 4.29 -17.44
CA HIS A 49 -6.31 4.39 -18.54
C HIS A 49 -5.66 5.20 -19.67
N TYR A 50 -5.66 4.61 -20.88
CA TYR A 50 -5.01 5.18 -22.05
C TYR A 50 -6.05 5.66 -23.07
N ASP A 51 -5.69 6.69 -23.84
CA ASP A 51 -6.45 7.09 -25.01
C ASP A 51 -6.19 6.16 -26.21
N GLN A 52 -6.83 6.47 -27.34
CA GLN A 52 -6.72 5.66 -28.56
C GLN A 52 -5.30 5.68 -29.17
N GLU A 53 -4.50 6.68 -28.86
CA GLU A 53 -3.13 6.86 -29.35
C GLU A 53 -2.08 6.30 -28.37
N GLY A 54 -2.52 5.76 -27.23
CA GLY A 54 -1.66 5.20 -26.20
C GLY A 54 -1.16 6.23 -25.16
N GLY A 55 -1.73 7.43 -25.17
CA GLY A 55 -1.43 8.47 -24.18
C GLY A 55 -2.09 8.18 -22.83
N ILE A 56 -1.38 8.42 -21.73
CA ILE A 56 -1.90 8.24 -20.37
C ILE A 56 -2.95 9.31 -20.06
N MET A 57 -4.20 8.90 -19.89
CA MET A 57 -5.31 9.77 -19.52
C MET A 57 -5.36 10.03 -18.02
N HIS A 58 -5.54 8.99 -17.23
CA HIS A 58 -5.62 9.02 -15.78
C HIS A 58 -5.39 7.63 -15.17
N PHE A 59 -5.20 7.58 -13.85
CA PHE A 59 -5.19 6.33 -13.12
C PHE A 59 -6.59 6.09 -12.54
N PRO A 60 -7.30 5.01 -12.93
CA PRO A 60 -8.66 4.75 -12.48
C PRO A 60 -8.67 4.30 -11.02
N VAL A 61 -9.54 4.91 -10.23
CA VAL A 61 -9.85 4.46 -8.86
C VAL A 61 -11.31 4.08 -8.82
N ASP A 62 -11.58 2.80 -8.62
CA ASP A 62 -12.93 2.27 -8.53
C ASP A 62 -13.03 1.26 -7.40
N ARG A 63 -14.23 1.07 -6.86
CA ARG A 63 -14.50 0.09 -5.80
C ARG A 63 -13.63 0.28 -4.55
N TYR A 64 -13.24 1.52 -4.24
CA TYR A 64 -12.35 1.83 -3.11
C TYR A 64 -12.87 1.34 -1.77
N PHE A 65 -14.17 1.45 -1.50
CA PHE A 65 -14.78 0.99 -0.26
C PHE A 65 -15.22 -0.47 -0.28
N ALA A 66 -15.13 -1.14 -1.43
CA ALA A 66 -15.36 -2.58 -1.54
C ALA A 66 -14.06 -3.33 -1.28
N GLU A 67 -13.77 -3.58 -0.01
CA GLU A 67 -12.57 -4.29 0.41
C GLU A 67 -12.58 -5.76 0.02
N GLY A 68 -11.41 -6.39 0.00
CA GLY A 68 -11.26 -7.81 -0.25
C GLY A 68 -10.37 -8.14 -1.44
N GLN A 69 -10.53 -9.34 -1.95
CA GLN A 69 -9.67 -9.90 -2.98
C GLN A 69 -9.67 -9.08 -4.27
N ARG A 70 -8.48 -8.90 -4.82
CA ARG A 70 -8.23 -8.40 -6.17
C ARG A 70 -7.33 -9.37 -6.91
N ASN A 71 -7.71 -9.72 -8.12
CA ASN A 71 -6.87 -10.48 -9.03
C ASN A 71 -6.13 -9.50 -9.93
N THR A 72 -4.82 -9.62 -9.98
CA THR A 72 -3.97 -8.75 -10.81
C THR A 72 -2.88 -9.58 -11.49
N VAL A 73 -2.22 -9.00 -12.46
CA VAL A 73 -1.06 -9.60 -13.11
C VAL A 73 0.20 -8.91 -12.61
N PHE A 74 1.14 -9.69 -12.13
CA PHE A 74 2.45 -9.21 -11.68
C PHE A 74 3.55 -10.09 -12.30
N LEU A 75 4.48 -9.45 -13.00
CA LEU A 75 5.56 -10.14 -13.73
C LEU A 75 5.05 -11.26 -14.67
N GLY A 76 3.90 -11.03 -15.31
CA GLY A 76 3.30 -11.99 -16.23
C GLY A 76 2.47 -13.10 -15.58
N GLU A 77 2.39 -13.15 -14.25
CA GLU A 77 1.67 -14.16 -13.50
C GLU A 77 0.44 -13.58 -12.81
N GLN A 78 -0.61 -14.39 -12.70
CA GLN A 78 -1.80 -14.07 -11.93
C GLN A 78 -1.47 -14.11 -10.43
N VAL A 79 -1.73 -13.01 -9.73
CA VAL A 79 -1.54 -12.94 -8.28
C VAL A 79 -2.80 -12.42 -7.60
N VAL A 80 -3.03 -12.86 -6.37
CA VAL A 80 -4.11 -12.40 -5.51
C VAL A 80 -3.56 -11.39 -4.53
N LYS A 81 -4.17 -10.21 -4.48
CA LYS A 81 -3.92 -9.18 -3.48
C LYS A 81 -5.20 -8.86 -2.74
N TYR A 82 -5.10 -8.28 -1.56
CA TYR A 82 -6.24 -7.90 -0.75
C TYR A 82 -6.27 -6.39 -0.59
N HIS A 83 -7.25 -5.78 -1.26
CA HIS A 83 -7.48 -4.35 -1.15
C HIS A 83 -8.11 -3.99 0.19
N ARG A 84 -7.57 -2.96 0.84
CA ARG A 84 -8.10 -2.33 2.05
C ARG A 84 -8.04 -0.83 1.89
N THR A 85 -8.98 -0.15 2.52
CA THR A 85 -8.92 1.30 2.61
C THR A 85 -7.76 1.73 3.53
N LEU A 86 -7.35 3.00 3.41
CA LEU A 86 -6.40 3.59 4.36
C LEU A 86 -6.93 3.50 5.80
N THR A 87 -8.22 3.77 5.98
CA THR A 87 -8.89 3.62 7.28
C THR A 87 -8.69 2.22 7.88
N SER A 88 -8.86 1.17 7.09
CA SER A 88 -8.72 -0.21 7.58
C SER A 88 -7.29 -0.52 8.01
N TYR A 89 -6.27 -0.05 7.30
CA TYR A 89 -4.88 -0.21 7.73
C TYR A 89 -4.62 0.50 9.06
N LEU A 90 -4.98 1.78 9.17
CA LEU A 90 -4.70 2.58 10.35
C LEU A 90 -5.49 2.07 11.56
N ASN A 91 -6.78 1.79 11.40
CA ASN A 91 -7.62 1.33 12.49
C ASN A 91 -7.23 -0.07 12.99
N ALA A 92 -6.78 -0.97 12.11
CA ALA A 92 -6.29 -2.27 12.54
C ALA A 92 -5.08 -2.14 13.49
N LEU A 93 -4.17 -1.21 13.22
CA LEU A 93 -3.04 -0.92 14.11
C LEU A 93 -3.52 -0.33 15.44
N LEU A 94 -4.39 0.69 15.39
CA LEU A 94 -4.91 1.34 16.61
C LEU A 94 -5.67 0.35 17.49
N GLN A 95 -6.52 -0.49 16.89
CA GLN A 95 -7.28 -1.51 17.61
C GLN A 95 -6.39 -2.62 18.20
N SER A 96 -5.25 -2.88 17.58
CA SER A 96 -4.23 -3.82 18.10
C SER A 96 -3.34 -3.20 19.19
N GLY A 97 -3.61 -1.94 19.59
CA GLY A 97 -2.90 -1.25 20.66
C GLY A 97 -1.62 -0.52 20.23
N PHE A 98 -1.38 -0.36 18.94
CA PHE A 98 -0.24 0.42 18.46
C PHE A 98 -0.50 1.93 18.53
N ALA A 99 0.55 2.69 18.82
CA ALA A 99 0.62 4.11 18.51
C ALA A 99 1.24 4.29 17.12
N ILE A 100 0.52 4.90 16.19
CA ILE A 100 1.04 5.21 14.85
C ILE A 100 2.03 6.35 14.99
N THR A 101 3.25 6.16 14.50
CA THR A 101 4.36 7.13 14.60
C THR A 101 4.70 7.79 13.27
N GLY A 102 4.22 7.24 12.16
CA GLY A 102 4.40 7.84 10.85
C GLY A 102 3.52 7.20 9.78
N VAL A 103 3.06 8.04 8.86
CA VAL A 103 2.35 7.63 7.64
C VAL A 103 2.94 8.43 6.50
N VAL A 104 3.50 7.76 5.49
CA VAL A 104 4.17 8.39 4.36
C VAL A 104 3.67 7.82 3.04
N GLU A 105 3.33 8.71 2.14
CA GLU A 105 3.10 8.41 0.72
C GLU A 105 4.36 8.84 -0.04
N PRO A 106 5.31 7.93 -0.34
CA PRO A 106 6.58 8.31 -0.95
C PRO A 106 6.38 8.84 -2.37
N THR A 107 7.15 9.84 -2.72
CA THR A 107 7.22 10.42 -4.07
C THR A 107 8.62 10.20 -4.65
N PRO A 108 8.77 10.17 -6.01
CA PRO A 108 10.08 10.10 -6.63
C PRO A 108 10.99 11.25 -6.20
N SER A 109 12.27 10.97 -6.06
CA SER A 109 13.27 12.01 -5.81
C SER A 109 13.45 12.92 -7.03
N GLU A 110 13.97 14.13 -6.81
CA GLU A 110 14.31 15.05 -7.91
C GLU A 110 15.28 14.42 -8.93
N GLU A 111 16.18 13.58 -8.49
CA GLU A 111 17.09 12.85 -9.34
C GLU A 111 16.35 11.87 -10.26
N LEU A 112 15.43 11.08 -9.71
CA LEU A 112 14.60 10.14 -10.48
C LEU A 112 13.71 10.88 -11.48
N LEU A 113 13.10 11.99 -11.07
CA LEU A 113 12.28 12.83 -11.96
C LEU A 113 13.07 13.41 -13.13
N ARG A 114 14.36 13.67 -12.95
CA ARG A 114 15.24 14.21 -13.98
C ARG A 114 15.83 13.14 -14.89
N THR A 115 16.13 11.95 -14.36
CA THR A 115 16.94 10.93 -15.06
C THR A 115 16.14 9.78 -15.65
N VAL A 116 14.92 9.55 -15.16
CA VAL A 116 14.07 8.42 -15.58
C VAL A 116 12.86 8.95 -16.35
N GLU A 117 12.80 8.59 -17.64
CA GLU A 117 11.68 8.97 -18.51
C GLU A 117 10.34 8.42 -17.96
N GLY A 118 9.32 9.26 -17.94
CA GLY A 118 7.98 8.90 -17.47
C GLY A 118 7.83 8.90 -15.95
N MET A 119 8.89 9.17 -15.19
CA MET A 119 8.84 9.18 -13.72
C MET A 119 7.88 10.25 -13.17
N GLU A 120 7.63 11.31 -13.93
CA GLU A 120 6.65 12.35 -13.56
C GLU A 120 5.23 11.80 -13.41
N ASN A 121 4.90 10.70 -14.09
CA ASN A 121 3.60 10.06 -13.93
C ASN A 121 3.39 9.50 -12.52
N GLU A 122 4.46 9.14 -11.81
CA GLU A 122 4.39 8.66 -10.44
C GLU A 122 3.92 9.76 -9.45
N LEU A 123 3.95 11.03 -9.83
CA LEU A 123 3.36 12.13 -9.05
C LEU A 123 1.84 12.27 -9.23
N ARG A 124 1.25 11.53 -10.16
CA ARG A 124 -0.18 11.64 -10.49
C ARG A 124 -1.07 10.76 -9.62
N ARG A 125 -0.48 9.75 -8.95
CA ARG A 125 -1.18 8.87 -7.99
C ARG A 125 -0.18 8.27 -7.01
N PRO A 126 -0.58 7.96 -5.77
CA PRO A 126 0.27 7.22 -4.85
C PRO A 126 0.30 5.74 -5.23
N MET A 127 1.49 5.15 -5.30
CA MET A 127 1.68 3.72 -5.57
C MET A 127 1.94 2.92 -4.30
N MET A 128 2.62 3.54 -3.33
CA MET A 128 3.04 2.89 -2.09
C MET A 128 2.60 3.69 -0.87
N LEU A 129 2.48 2.98 0.24
CA LEU A 129 2.20 3.52 1.55
C LEU A 129 3.21 2.95 2.54
N ILE A 130 3.83 3.82 3.33
CA ILE A 130 4.73 3.43 4.42
C ILE A 130 4.08 3.80 5.74
N ILE A 131 4.00 2.86 6.65
CA ILE A 131 3.45 3.08 7.98
C ILE A 131 4.48 2.64 9.02
N SER A 132 4.69 3.47 10.03
CA SER A 132 5.42 3.13 11.23
C SER A 132 4.51 3.21 12.45
N ALA A 133 4.70 2.28 13.37
CA ALA A 133 3.91 2.18 14.59
C ALA A 133 4.78 1.63 15.73
N ARG A 134 4.46 2.00 16.96
CA ARG A 134 5.15 1.56 18.17
C ARG A 134 4.17 0.90 19.11
N LYS A 135 4.57 -0.20 19.71
CA LYS A 135 3.87 -0.78 20.84
C LYS A 135 4.19 0.05 22.09
N PRO A 136 3.20 0.65 22.76
CA PRO A 136 3.42 1.40 24.00
C PRO A 136 4.05 0.58 25.10
#